data_f6b981cb50b85a38f34991690f085607
#
_entry.id   f6b981cb50b85a38f34991690f085607
#
_cell.length_a   1.000
_cell.length_b   1.000
_cell.length_c   1.000
_cell.angle_alpha   90.00
_cell.angle_beta   90.00
_cell.angle_gamma   90.00
#
_symmetry.space_group_name_H-M   'P 1'
#
loop_
_entity.id
_entity.type
_entity.pdbx_description
1 polymer ?
#
loop_
_entity_poly.entity_id
_entity_poly.type
_entity_poly.pdbx_seq_one_letter_code
_entity_poly.pdbx_strand_id
1 'polypeptide(L)'
;KNYHSRSESTIENFLSRSACVYMGEYYTTNTDETKRFASWTINARRMVQMRRKLEMFTYARFDVEVTFVITSKQDQGTQLGQDMPPLTHQIMYIPPGGPIPKSTTDYAWQTSTNPSIF
;
A
#
# COMPACT_ATOMS: atom_id res chain seq x y z
N LYS A 1 36.80 -11.00 -15.20
CA LYS A 1 35.60 -11.23 -16.05
C LYS A 1 34.34 -11.30 -15.21
N ASN A 2 33.39 -10.46 -15.53
CA ASN A 2 32.09 -10.51 -14.88
C ASN A 2 31.19 -11.51 -15.58
N TYR A 3 30.77 -12.53 -14.85
CA TYR A 3 29.87 -13.58 -15.36
C TYR A 3 28.44 -13.30 -14.94
N HIS A 4 27.90 -12.17 -15.38
CA HIS A 4 26.49 -11.85 -15.12
C HIS A 4 25.62 -12.32 -16.29
N SER A 5 24.50 -12.94 -15.99
CA SER A 5 23.56 -13.30 -17.05
C SER A 5 22.93 -12.00 -17.62
N ARG A 6 22.63 -12.02 -18.92
CA ARG A 6 22.00 -10.87 -19.57
C ARG A 6 20.64 -10.52 -18.97
N SER A 7 19.95 -11.48 -18.36
CA SER A 7 18.66 -11.27 -17.72
C SER A 7 18.74 -10.33 -16.50
N GLU A 8 19.87 -10.25 -15.82
CA GLU A 8 20.04 -9.36 -14.66
C GLU A 8 20.16 -7.89 -15.06
N SER A 9 20.59 -7.62 -16.27
CA SER A 9 20.79 -6.24 -16.76
C SER A 9 19.63 -5.73 -17.62
N THR A 10 18.55 -6.48 -17.77
CA THR A 10 17.40 -6.01 -18.52
C THR A 10 16.64 -4.92 -17.76
N ILE A 11 15.99 -4.04 -18.50
CA ILE A 11 15.15 -2.97 -17.93
C ILE A 11 14.03 -3.57 -17.07
N GLU A 12 13.44 -4.65 -17.51
CA GLU A 12 12.40 -5.35 -16.76
C GLU A 12 12.86 -5.76 -15.37
N ASN A 13 14.01 -6.42 -15.27
CA ASN A 13 14.55 -6.83 -13.98
C ASN A 13 14.99 -5.65 -13.11
N PHE A 14 15.46 -4.59 -13.73
CA PHE A 14 15.84 -3.37 -13.03
C PHE A 14 14.64 -2.69 -12.37
N LEU A 15 13.49 -2.64 -13.05
CA LEU A 15 12.28 -1.99 -12.56
C LEU A 15 11.41 -2.91 -11.70
N SER A 16 11.53 -4.23 -11.85
CA SER A 16 10.67 -5.19 -11.14
C SER A 16 11.09 -5.45 -9.70
N ARG A 17 12.18 -4.86 -9.25
CA ARG A 17 12.60 -5.00 -7.85
C ARG A 17 11.64 -4.26 -6.94
N SER A 18 11.16 -4.96 -5.92
CA SER A 18 10.23 -4.39 -4.95
C SER A 18 10.86 -3.26 -4.16
N ALA A 19 10.11 -2.19 -3.96
CA ALA A 19 10.52 -1.07 -3.14
C ALA A 19 9.35 -0.61 -2.28
N CYS A 20 9.62 -0.17 -1.06
CA CYS A 20 8.59 0.40 -0.21
C CYS A 20 8.19 1.78 -0.77
N VAL A 21 6.91 1.95 -1.06
CA VAL A 21 6.39 3.21 -1.62
C VAL A 21 5.45 3.94 -0.67
N TYR A 22 5.04 3.28 0.40
CA TYR A 22 4.17 3.88 1.40
C TYR A 22 4.35 3.18 2.74
N MET A 23 4.29 3.95 3.81
CA MET A 23 4.25 3.44 5.17
C MET A 23 3.28 4.30 5.96
N GLY A 24 2.34 3.66 6.64
CA GLY A 24 1.33 4.38 7.41
C GLY A 24 0.80 3.53 8.55
N GLU A 25 0.04 4.17 9.42
CA GLU A 25 -0.59 3.53 10.56
C GLU A 25 -2.08 3.85 10.56
N TYR A 26 -2.87 2.93 11.08
CA TYR A 26 -4.28 3.17 11.37
C TYR A 26 -4.67 2.37 12.63
N TYR A 27 -5.74 2.80 13.26
CA TYR A 27 -6.12 2.29 14.58
C TYR A 27 -7.47 1.57 14.50
N THR A 28 -7.63 0.50 15.28
CA THR A 28 -8.88 -0.25 15.32
C THR A 28 -9.90 0.36 16.27
N THR A 29 -9.44 1.08 17.30
CA THR A 29 -10.28 1.55 18.42
C THR A 29 -10.17 3.04 18.70
N ASN A 30 -9.65 3.83 17.77
CA ASN A 30 -9.56 5.26 17.97
C ASN A 30 -10.95 5.91 17.90
N THR A 31 -11.18 6.92 18.74
CA THR A 31 -12.43 7.68 18.73
C THR A 31 -12.59 8.51 17.46
N ASP A 32 -11.48 8.89 16.84
CA ASP A 32 -11.48 9.60 15.56
C ASP A 32 -11.60 8.59 14.41
N GLU A 33 -12.73 8.57 13.75
CA GLU A 33 -13.00 7.65 12.64
C GLU A 33 -12.03 7.82 11.47
N THR A 34 -11.45 9.00 11.31
CA THR A 34 -10.50 9.25 10.22
C THR A 34 -9.17 8.53 10.43
N LYS A 35 -8.88 8.11 11.67
CA LYS A 35 -7.67 7.36 12.02
C LYS A 35 -7.86 5.84 11.96
N ARG A 36 -9.08 5.37 11.68
CA ARG A 36 -9.37 3.94 11.59
C ARG A 36 -9.08 3.34 10.23
N PHE A 37 -8.69 4.14 9.27
CA PHE A 37 -8.31 3.67 7.95
C PHE A 37 -7.15 4.51 7.43
N ALA A 38 -6.44 4.01 6.42
CA ALA A 38 -5.39 4.73 5.74
C ALA A 38 -5.69 4.75 4.25
N SER A 39 -5.39 5.87 3.61
CA SER A 39 -5.50 6.01 2.17
C SER A 39 -4.16 6.45 1.59
N TRP A 40 -3.88 5.95 0.40
CA TRP A 40 -2.66 6.28 -0.30
C TRP A 40 -2.94 6.39 -1.80
N THR A 41 -2.48 7.47 -2.38
CA THR A 41 -2.52 7.63 -3.82
C THR A 41 -1.32 6.93 -4.44
N ILE A 42 -1.57 6.04 -5.39
CA ILE A 42 -0.51 5.25 -6.03
C ILE A 42 0.44 6.17 -6.78
N ASN A 43 1.61 6.38 -6.23
CA ASN A 43 2.68 7.15 -6.85
C ASN A 43 4.03 6.76 -6.22
N ALA A 44 5.10 7.13 -6.88
CA ALA A 44 6.46 6.85 -6.41
C ALA A 44 7.20 8.11 -5.96
N ARG A 45 6.50 9.24 -5.78
CA ARG A 45 7.15 10.53 -5.51
C ARG A 45 7.91 10.57 -4.19
N ARG A 46 7.39 9.89 -3.16
CA ARG A 46 8.02 9.90 -1.82
C ARG A 46 9.23 8.97 -1.73
N MET A 47 9.34 7.99 -2.61
CA MET A 47 10.43 7.03 -2.59
C MET A 47 11.47 7.41 -3.65
N VAL A 48 12.53 8.03 -3.19
CA VAL A 48 13.55 8.62 -4.05
C VAL A 48 14.16 7.61 -5.00
N GLN A 49 14.42 6.39 -4.53
CA GLN A 49 15.06 5.35 -5.35
C GLN A 49 14.18 4.94 -6.52
N MET A 50 12.90 4.66 -6.29
CA MET A 50 11.97 4.30 -7.37
C MET A 50 11.74 5.46 -8.32
N ARG A 51 11.60 6.67 -7.78
CA ARG A 51 11.46 7.88 -8.60
C ARG A 51 12.66 8.07 -9.53
N ARG A 52 13.86 7.91 -9.00
CA ARG A 52 15.09 8.03 -9.79
C ARG A 52 15.16 7.01 -10.91
N LYS A 53 14.76 5.78 -10.64
CA LYS A 53 14.71 4.73 -11.67
C LYS A 53 13.76 5.11 -12.80
N LEU A 54 12.58 5.63 -12.46
CA LEU A 54 11.58 6.03 -13.46
C LEU A 54 12.00 7.27 -14.24
N GLU A 55 12.73 8.19 -13.63
CA GLU A 55 13.22 9.41 -14.28
C GLU A 55 14.25 9.15 -15.38
N MET A 56 14.81 7.95 -15.44
CA MET A 56 15.72 7.57 -16.54
C MET A 56 15.01 7.44 -17.88
N PHE A 57 13.68 7.41 -17.88
CA PHE A 57 12.87 7.20 -19.09
C PHE A 57 11.97 8.40 -19.34
N THR A 58 11.84 8.78 -20.62
CA THR A 58 10.92 9.85 -21.02
C THR A 58 9.48 9.35 -21.02
N TYR A 59 9.27 8.13 -21.50
CA TYR A 59 7.96 7.49 -21.54
C TYR A 59 8.04 6.13 -20.88
N ALA A 60 7.02 5.79 -20.10
CA ALA A 60 6.94 4.48 -19.47
C ALA A 60 5.51 3.93 -19.58
N ARG A 61 5.40 2.67 -19.92
CA ARG A 61 4.16 1.91 -19.88
C ARG A 61 4.42 0.61 -19.15
N PHE A 62 3.75 0.44 -18.02
CA PHE A 62 4.00 -0.70 -17.16
C PHE A 62 2.76 -1.04 -16.33
N ASP A 63 2.70 -2.26 -15.87
CA ASP A 63 1.74 -2.69 -14.88
C ASP A 63 2.36 -2.56 -13.49
N VAL A 64 1.53 -2.30 -12.50
CA VAL A 64 1.96 -2.12 -11.11
C VAL A 64 1.43 -3.28 -10.28
N GLU A 65 2.33 -3.95 -9.59
CA GLU A 65 1.99 -4.96 -8.59
C GLU A 65 2.28 -4.38 -7.20
N VAL A 66 1.24 -4.33 -6.37
CA VAL A 66 1.34 -3.76 -5.02
C VAL A 66 1.14 -4.87 -3.99
N THR A 67 2.09 -4.98 -3.08
CA THR A 67 2.04 -5.94 -1.99
C THR A 67 1.84 -5.19 -0.67
N PHE A 68 0.84 -5.58 0.09
CA PHE A 68 0.54 -4.99 1.39
C PHE A 68 1.07 -5.90 2.49
N VAL A 69 1.92 -5.33 3.34
CA VAL A 69 2.41 -6.01 4.55
C VAL A 69 1.79 -5.31 5.73
N ILE A 70 0.92 -6.01 6.45
CA ILE A 70 0.17 -5.45 7.56
C ILE A 70 0.64 -6.13 8.85
N THR A 71 1.12 -5.32 9.79
CA THR A 71 1.54 -5.78 11.11
C THR A 71 0.71 -5.07 12.16
N SER A 72 0.36 -5.77 13.23
CA SER A 72 -0.39 -5.19 14.32
C SER A 72 0.52 -4.96 15.53
N LYS A 73 0.31 -3.85 16.22
CA LYS A 73 0.96 -3.51 17.47
C LYS A 73 -0.08 -3.38 18.56
N GLN A 74 0.29 -3.83 19.75
CA GLN A 74 -0.54 -3.66 20.93
C GLN A 74 -0.13 -2.34 21.61
N ASP A 75 -1.13 -1.50 21.95
CA ASP A 75 -0.87 -0.25 22.66
C ASP A 75 -0.31 -0.50 24.06
N GLN A 76 0.61 0.37 24.46
CA GLN A 76 1.13 0.39 25.83
C GLN A 76 -0.03 0.79 26.77
N GLY A 77 -0.47 -0.13 27.58
CA GLY A 77 -1.58 0.07 28.50
C GLY A 77 -2.61 -1.04 28.46
N THR A 78 -2.57 -1.89 27.45
CA THR A 78 -3.32 -3.12 27.44
C THR A 78 -2.67 -4.11 28.40
N GLN A 79 -3.46 -4.85 29.17
CA GLN A 79 -2.92 -5.80 30.13
C GLN A 79 -2.00 -6.81 29.43
N LEU A 80 -0.81 -6.97 29.99
CA LEU A 80 0.16 -7.97 29.55
C LEU A 80 -0.48 -9.36 29.59
N GLY A 81 -0.52 -10.06 28.43
CA GLY A 81 -1.04 -11.40 28.33
C GLY A 81 -2.41 -11.55 27.68
N GLN A 82 -3.04 -10.47 27.26
CA GLN A 82 -4.22 -10.58 26.40
C GLN A 82 -3.79 -10.78 24.96
N ASP A 83 -4.21 -11.89 24.36
CA ASP A 83 -4.04 -12.10 22.93
C ASP A 83 -4.84 -11.05 22.16
N MET A 84 -4.24 -10.51 21.11
CA MET A 84 -4.94 -9.58 20.22
C MET A 84 -6.06 -10.33 19.50
N PRO A 85 -7.26 -9.76 19.40
CA PRO A 85 -8.32 -10.39 18.64
C PRO A 85 -7.89 -10.50 17.16
N PRO A 86 -8.31 -11.57 16.46
CA PRO A 86 -8.01 -11.69 15.04
C PRO A 86 -8.65 -10.53 14.29
N LEU A 87 -7.87 -9.90 13.43
CA LEU A 87 -8.32 -8.76 12.64
C LEU A 87 -8.46 -9.17 11.19
N THR A 88 -9.52 -8.69 10.56
CA THR A 88 -9.71 -8.80 9.13
C THR A 88 -9.54 -7.41 8.53
N HIS A 89 -8.75 -7.30 7.48
CA HIS A 89 -8.48 -6.04 6.81
C HIS A 89 -9.19 -6.02 5.46
N GLN A 90 -9.70 -4.86 5.10
CA GLN A 90 -10.26 -4.62 3.78
C GLN A 90 -9.35 -3.67 3.02
N ILE A 91 -8.99 -4.05 1.80
CA ILE A 91 -8.22 -3.22 0.89
C ILE A 91 -9.09 -2.96 -0.32
N MET A 92 -9.40 -1.70 -0.57
CA MET A 92 -10.24 -1.29 -1.69
C MET A 92 -9.44 -0.42 -2.65
N TYR A 93 -9.48 -0.76 -3.93
CA TYR A 93 -8.91 0.08 -4.98
C TYR A 93 -9.95 1.08 -5.46
N ILE A 94 -9.57 2.35 -5.50
CA ILE A 94 -10.43 3.43 -5.99
C ILE A 94 -9.87 3.90 -7.33
N PRO A 95 -10.56 3.63 -8.44
CA PRO A 95 -10.12 4.11 -9.74
C PRO A 95 -10.27 5.64 -9.83
N PRO A 96 -9.59 6.29 -10.78
CA PRO A 96 -9.73 7.74 -10.97
C PRO A 96 -11.20 8.15 -11.15
N GLY A 97 -11.63 9.15 -10.40
CA GLY A 97 -13.02 9.60 -10.40
C GLY A 97 -13.94 8.84 -9.45
N GLY A 98 -13.45 7.81 -8.76
CA GLY A 98 -14.23 7.07 -7.78
C GLY A 98 -14.39 7.84 -6.46
N PRO A 99 -15.40 7.49 -5.66
CA PRO A 99 -15.62 8.12 -4.37
C PRO A 99 -14.54 7.72 -3.36
N ILE A 100 -13.97 8.72 -2.70
CA ILE A 100 -12.96 8.50 -1.67
C ILE A 100 -13.65 8.55 -0.30
N PRO A 101 -13.55 7.48 0.52
CA PRO A 101 -14.19 7.47 1.83
C PRO A 101 -13.52 8.49 2.77
N LYS A 102 -14.34 9.14 3.59
CA LYS A 102 -13.88 10.10 4.59
C LYS A 102 -13.84 9.50 5.99
N SER A 103 -14.59 8.42 6.22
CA SER A 103 -14.64 7.73 7.50
C SER A 103 -14.85 6.23 7.28
N THR A 104 -14.74 5.44 8.32
CA THR A 104 -14.98 3.99 8.24
C THR A 104 -16.44 3.63 8.02
N THR A 105 -17.35 4.55 8.33
CA THR A 105 -18.79 4.35 8.15
C THR A 105 -19.32 4.92 6.83
N ASP A 106 -18.45 5.48 6.02
CA ASP A 106 -18.83 6.06 4.73
C ASP A 106 -19.35 4.99 3.77
N TYR A 107 -20.41 5.30 3.07
CA TYR A 107 -20.96 4.39 2.06
C TYR A 107 -19.98 4.12 0.90
N ALA A 108 -18.97 4.96 0.74
CA ALA A 108 -17.93 4.76 -0.28
C ALA A 108 -17.16 3.45 -0.10
N TRP A 109 -17.19 2.85 1.08
CA TRP A 109 -16.63 1.52 1.34
C TRP A 109 -17.45 0.38 0.74
N GLN A 110 -18.64 0.68 0.21
CA GLN A 110 -19.43 -0.31 -0.53
C GLN A 110 -18.75 -0.61 -1.86
N THR A 111 -18.53 -1.87 -2.11
CA THR A 111 -17.64 -2.32 -3.20
C THR A 111 -18.38 -2.83 -4.42
N SER A 112 -19.56 -2.28 -4.70
CA SER A 112 -20.34 -2.70 -5.87
C SER A 112 -19.64 -2.43 -7.20
N THR A 113 -18.81 -1.40 -7.26
CA THR A 113 -18.08 -1.01 -8.46
C THR A 113 -16.58 -1.06 -8.32
N ASN A 114 -16.05 -0.97 -7.10
CA ASN A 114 -14.62 -0.95 -6.81
C ASN A 114 -14.13 -2.34 -6.41
N PRO A 115 -13.02 -2.83 -6.98
CA PRO A 115 -12.45 -4.09 -6.53
C PRO A 115 -11.91 -3.95 -5.12
N SER A 116 -12.15 -4.97 -4.30
CA SER A 116 -11.64 -5.01 -2.94
C SER A 116 -11.29 -6.43 -2.52
N ILE A 117 -10.42 -6.52 -1.52
CA ILE A 117 -10.01 -7.77 -0.89
C ILE A 117 -10.21 -7.63 0.62
N PHE A 118 -10.73 -8.69 1.22
CA PHE A 118 -10.90 -8.78 2.67
C PHE A 118 -9.83 -9.66 3.30
#